data_372fc5f166c3f807d40c4aab325d4690
#
_entry.id   372fc5f166c3f807d40c4aab325d4690
#
_cell.length_a   1.000
_cell.length_b   1.000
_cell.length_c   1.000
_cell.angle_alpha   90.00
_cell.angle_beta   90.00
_cell.angle_gamma   90.00
#
_symmetry.space_group_name_H-M   'P 1'
#
loop_
_entity.id
_entity.type
_entity.pdbx_description
1 polymer ?
#
loop_
_entity_poly.entity_id
_entity_poly.type
_entity_poly.pdbx_seq_one_letter_code
_entity_poly.pdbx_strand_id
1 'polypeptide(L)'
;MPSKILITGGSGFIGSHLTSKLLSQGHKIAITTKYDSVYENIRLIKIWEKIKVIECDLRHANSINKINDFGPDIIFHLAAYNDVKGSFSNYSEALESNLIATSNLLENLKKYKQFIYISTSEVYGHQKGSKIFSENLQPHPISPYSVGKYSGELYAQMHMRHMKKPIKILRPFNVFGETQSNKAVIPELIEKFIDNQTVRITKGMQTREFNYID
;
A
#
# COMPACT_ATOMS: atom_id res chain seq x y z
N MET A 1 4.13 23.54 8.65
CA MET A 1 3.39 23.33 9.91
C MET A 1 3.11 21.84 10.07
N PRO A 2 3.16 21.30 11.28
CA PRO A 2 2.81 19.91 11.53
C PRO A 2 1.38 19.59 11.08
N SER A 3 1.20 18.51 10.34
CA SER A 3 -0.11 18.01 9.92
C SER A 3 -0.45 16.72 10.68
N LYS A 4 -1.73 16.41 10.82
CA LYS A 4 -2.19 15.10 11.26
C LYS A 4 -2.23 14.17 10.05
N ILE A 5 -1.42 13.13 10.04
CA ILE A 5 -1.30 12.21 8.92
C ILE A 5 -1.72 10.81 9.34
N LEU A 6 -2.62 10.23 8.57
CA LEU A 6 -2.99 8.83 8.69
C LEU A 6 -2.26 8.01 7.62
N ILE A 7 -1.68 6.89 8.03
CA ILE A 7 -1.07 5.91 7.11
C ILE A 7 -1.77 4.58 7.34
N THR A 8 -2.68 4.21 6.45
CA THR A 8 -3.26 2.86 6.54
C THR A 8 -2.23 1.84 6.08
N GLY A 9 -2.13 0.71 6.77
CA GLY A 9 -1.04 -0.24 6.53
C GLY A 9 0.34 0.29 6.94
N GLY A 10 0.37 1.24 7.91
CA GLY A 10 1.60 1.89 8.37
C GLY A 10 2.63 0.96 9.01
N SER A 11 2.26 -0.25 9.44
CA SER A 11 3.18 -1.29 9.95
C SER A 11 3.76 -2.18 8.84
N GLY A 12 3.25 -2.07 7.60
CA GLY A 12 3.79 -2.78 6.45
C GLY A 12 5.18 -2.29 6.03
N PHE A 13 5.79 -2.91 5.02
CA PHE A 13 7.12 -2.55 4.54
C PHE A 13 7.21 -1.06 4.15
N ILE A 14 6.51 -0.63 3.12
CA ILE A 14 6.53 0.78 2.66
C ILE A 14 5.95 1.71 3.74
N GLY A 15 4.87 1.27 4.40
CA GLY A 15 4.19 2.06 5.42
C GLY A 15 5.07 2.42 6.61
N SER A 16 5.93 1.50 7.06
CA SER A 16 6.82 1.74 8.21
C SER A 16 7.93 2.75 7.91
N HIS A 17 8.51 2.71 6.71
CA HIS A 17 9.46 3.71 6.24
C HIS A 17 8.81 5.10 6.15
N LEU A 18 7.63 5.17 5.52
CA LEU A 18 6.87 6.42 5.41
C LEU A 18 6.48 6.97 6.79
N THR A 19 6.04 6.10 7.70
CA THR A 19 5.70 6.47 9.09
C THR A 19 6.89 7.09 9.80
N SER A 20 8.06 6.45 9.73
CA SER A 20 9.29 6.93 10.36
C SER A 20 9.76 8.26 9.76
N LYS A 21 9.72 8.38 8.45
CA LYS A 21 10.12 9.60 7.71
C LYS A 21 9.24 10.79 8.09
N LEU A 22 7.93 10.64 8.01
CA LEU A 22 6.99 11.72 8.31
C LEU A 22 6.99 12.10 9.81
N LEU A 23 7.18 11.13 10.71
CA LEU A 23 7.34 11.39 12.13
C LEU A 23 8.60 12.23 12.40
N SER A 24 9.73 11.90 11.76
CA SER A 24 10.98 12.65 11.89
C SER A 24 10.88 14.10 11.38
N GLN A 25 9.95 14.37 10.48
CA GLN A 25 9.62 15.70 9.98
C GLN A 25 8.67 16.49 10.90
N GLY A 26 8.31 15.92 12.06
CA GLY A 26 7.50 16.58 13.09
C GLY A 26 6.00 16.51 12.87
N HIS A 27 5.51 15.63 11.97
CA HIS A 27 4.08 15.41 11.80
C HIS A 27 3.49 14.56 12.93
N LYS A 28 2.20 14.73 13.20
CA LYS A 28 1.42 13.84 14.09
C LYS A 28 0.92 12.65 13.30
N ILE A 29 1.45 11.46 13.59
CA ILE A 29 1.16 10.26 12.81
C ILE A 29 0.17 9.36 13.53
N ALA A 30 -0.82 8.87 12.78
CA ALA A 30 -1.60 7.69 13.13
C ALA A 30 -1.41 6.60 12.06
N ILE A 31 -1.44 5.35 12.49
CA ILE A 31 -1.48 4.20 11.58
C ILE A 31 -2.72 3.39 11.82
N THR A 32 -3.20 2.64 10.81
CA THR A 32 -4.16 1.57 11.03
C THR A 32 -3.49 0.22 10.94
N THR A 33 -3.91 -0.69 11.82
CA THR A 33 -3.56 -2.11 11.78
C THR A 33 -4.82 -2.95 12.03
N LYS A 34 -4.90 -4.15 11.45
CA LYS A 34 -6.00 -5.09 11.72
C LYS A 34 -5.90 -5.69 13.11
N TYR A 35 -4.68 -5.90 13.59
CA TYR A 35 -4.40 -6.56 14.85
C TYR A 35 -3.32 -5.78 15.59
N ASP A 36 -3.52 -5.57 16.87
CA ASP A 36 -2.52 -5.01 17.78
C ASP A 36 -1.52 -6.10 18.18
N SER A 37 -0.79 -6.60 17.18
CA SER A 37 0.22 -7.65 17.36
C SER A 37 1.61 -7.03 17.34
N VAL A 38 2.36 -7.25 18.40
CA VAL A 38 3.77 -6.81 18.51
C VAL A 38 4.61 -7.37 17.35
N TYR A 39 4.31 -8.56 16.87
CA TYR A 39 5.03 -9.19 15.76
C TYR A 39 4.80 -8.49 14.42
N GLU A 40 3.61 -7.98 14.15
CA GLU A 40 3.31 -7.23 12.93
C GLU A 40 3.87 -5.81 12.98
N ASN A 41 4.11 -5.30 14.18
CA ASN A 41 4.53 -3.93 14.43
C ASN A 41 6.03 -3.78 14.68
N ILE A 42 6.82 -4.85 14.58
CA ILE A 42 8.25 -4.88 14.91
C ILE A 42 9.05 -3.81 14.13
N ARG A 43 8.62 -3.47 12.91
CA ARG A 43 9.23 -2.41 12.11
C ARG A 43 9.11 -1.01 12.74
N LEU A 44 8.14 -0.81 13.60
CA LEU A 44 7.83 0.47 14.24
C LEU A 44 8.21 0.49 15.73
N ILE A 45 8.84 -0.56 16.26
CA ILE A 45 9.13 -0.71 17.70
C ILE A 45 9.86 0.51 18.29
N LYS A 46 10.79 1.10 17.54
CA LYS A 46 11.58 2.27 18.01
C LYS A 46 10.76 3.57 18.12
N ILE A 47 9.61 3.62 17.46
CA ILE A 47 8.78 4.83 17.40
C ILE A 47 7.34 4.57 17.86
N TRP A 48 7.05 3.38 18.37
CA TRP A 48 5.71 2.93 18.73
C TRP A 48 4.99 3.90 19.67
N GLU A 49 5.66 4.33 20.73
CA GLU A 49 5.14 5.28 21.72
C GLU A 49 4.89 6.70 21.15
N LYS A 50 5.44 7.02 19.98
CA LYS A 50 5.38 8.35 19.35
C LYS A 50 4.27 8.47 18.32
N ILE A 51 3.58 7.38 18.00
CA ILE A 51 2.53 7.33 16.99
C ILE A 51 1.21 6.88 17.60
N LYS A 52 0.09 7.26 16.99
CA LYS A 52 -1.22 6.74 17.36
C LYS A 52 -1.51 5.47 16.57
N VAL A 53 -1.74 4.37 17.25
CA VAL A 53 -2.19 3.12 16.62
C VAL A 53 -3.71 3.08 16.68
N ILE A 54 -4.35 2.78 15.55
CA ILE A 54 -5.79 2.62 15.43
C ILE A 54 -6.04 1.19 14.94
N GLU A 55 -6.47 0.32 15.86
CA GLU A 55 -6.91 -1.01 15.48
C GLU A 55 -8.23 -0.93 14.73
N CYS A 56 -8.19 -1.32 13.44
CA CYS A 56 -9.28 -1.10 12.52
C CYS A 56 -9.16 -2.03 11.32
N ASP A 57 -10.20 -2.83 11.07
CA ASP A 57 -10.35 -3.53 9.79
C ASP A 57 -11.15 -2.64 8.82
N LEU A 58 -10.48 -2.13 7.81
CA LEU A 58 -11.06 -1.21 6.83
C LEU A 58 -12.15 -1.85 5.96
N ARG A 59 -12.26 -3.18 5.94
CA ARG A 59 -13.34 -3.90 5.25
C ARG A 59 -14.71 -3.66 5.91
N HIS A 60 -14.71 -3.17 7.14
CA HIS A 60 -15.91 -2.85 7.91
C HIS A 60 -16.11 -1.34 8.03
N ALA A 61 -17.18 -0.82 7.42
CA ALA A 61 -17.46 0.63 7.36
C ALA A 61 -17.48 1.28 8.76
N ASN A 62 -18.04 0.62 9.76
CA ASN A 62 -18.12 1.13 11.13
C ASN A 62 -16.75 1.39 11.78
N SER A 63 -15.70 0.69 11.33
CA SER A 63 -14.34 0.88 11.85
C SER A 63 -13.78 2.25 11.52
N ILE A 64 -14.26 2.89 10.46
CA ILE A 64 -13.76 4.19 9.99
C ILE A 64 -14.06 5.32 10.98
N ASN A 65 -15.04 5.15 11.87
CA ASN A 65 -15.33 6.13 12.91
C ASN A 65 -14.11 6.40 13.79
N LYS A 66 -13.33 5.38 14.15
CA LYS A 66 -12.09 5.54 14.93
C LYS A 66 -11.05 6.41 14.22
N ILE A 67 -11.04 6.40 12.90
CA ILE A 67 -10.18 7.27 12.07
C ILE A 67 -10.69 8.70 12.10
N ASN A 68 -12.00 8.90 12.01
CA ASN A 68 -12.61 10.23 12.09
C ASN A 68 -12.35 10.92 13.43
N ASP A 69 -12.25 10.17 14.53
CA ASP A 69 -11.90 10.69 15.86
C ASP A 69 -10.46 11.23 15.91
N PHE A 70 -9.55 10.67 15.13
CA PHE A 70 -8.21 11.23 14.96
C PHE A 70 -8.24 12.52 14.13
N GLY A 71 -9.10 12.62 13.13
CA GLY A 71 -9.28 13.78 12.26
C GLY A 71 -8.03 14.05 11.41
N PRO A 72 -7.63 13.15 10.49
CA PRO A 72 -6.44 13.33 9.67
C PRO A 72 -6.59 14.46 8.67
N ASP A 73 -5.53 15.26 8.47
CA ASP A 73 -5.43 16.23 7.37
C ASP A 73 -5.06 15.53 6.06
N ILE A 74 -4.12 14.57 6.13
CA ILE A 74 -3.57 13.85 4.99
C ILE A 74 -3.68 12.35 5.25
N ILE A 75 -4.08 11.61 4.24
CA ILE A 75 -4.22 10.16 4.32
C ILE A 75 -3.37 9.52 3.22
N PHE A 76 -2.48 8.61 3.64
CA PHE A 76 -1.79 7.69 2.75
C PHE A 76 -2.45 6.32 2.89
N HIS A 77 -3.10 5.87 1.83
CA HIS A 77 -3.80 4.58 1.83
C HIS A 77 -2.92 3.49 1.21
N LEU A 78 -2.15 2.79 2.08
CA LEU A 78 -1.26 1.69 1.71
C LEU A 78 -1.82 0.33 2.12
N ALA A 79 -2.80 0.27 3.02
CA ALA A 79 -3.41 -0.99 3.42
C ALA A 79 -4.00 -1.71 2.20
N ALA A 80 -3.55 -2.92 1.96
CA ALA A 80 -3.94 -3.73 0.80
C ALA A 80 -3.60 -5.19 1.06
N TYR A 81 -4.28 -6.09 0.38
CA TYR A 81 -3.76 -7.42 0.09
C TYR A 81 -2.70 -7.26 -1.00
N ASN A 82 -1.45 -7.67 -0.77
CA ASN A 82 -0.31 -7.37 -1.64
C ASN A 82 0.43 -8.59 -2.22
N ASP A 83 -0.11 -9.80 -2.04
CA ASP A 83 0.44 -11.01 -2.62
C ASP A 83 -0.22 -11.31 -3.96
N VAL A 84 0.48 -11.02 -5.06
CA VAL A 84 -0.02 -11.26 -6.43
C VAL A 84 -0.31 -12.73 -6.66
N LYS A 85 0.62 -13.63 -6.29
CA LYS A 85 0.47 -15.08 -6.48
C LYS A 85 -0.63 -15.64 -5.59
N GLY A 86 -0.63 -15.29 -4.31
CA GLY A 86 -1.63 -15.73 -3.35
C GLY A 86 -3.04 -15.24 -3.66
N SER A 87 -3.18 -14.14 -4.40
CA SER A 87 -4.49 -13.60 -4.78
C SER A 87 -5.32 -14.53 -5.67
N PHE A 88 -4.69 -15.46 -6.40
CA PHE A 88 -5.42 -16.45 -7.20
C PHE A 88 -6.11 -17.50 -6.32
N SER A 89 -5.56 -17.80 -5.16
CA SER A 89 -6.19 -18.71 -4.18
C SER A 89 -7.09 -17.98 -3.18
N ASN A 90 -6.80 -16.70 -2.91
CA ASN A 90 -7.51 -15.86 -1.92
C ASN A 90 -8.13 -14.62 -2.61
N TYR A 91 -8.83 -14.83 -3.73
CA TYR A 91 -9.37 -13.73 -4.53
C TYR A 91 -10.38 -12.87 -3.77
N SER A 92 -11.20 -13.48 -2.92
CA SER A 92 -12.19 -12.75 -2.11
C SER A 92 -11.50 -11.75 -1.19
N GLU A 93 -10.50 -12.20 -0.43
CA GLU A 93 -9.75 -11.32 0.47
C GLU A 93 -9.01 -10.22 -0.30
N ALA A 94 -8.46 -10.54 -1.48
CA ALA A 94 -7.79 -9.56 -2.33
C ALA A 94 -8.77 -8.46 -2.80
N LEU A 95 -9.98 -8.82 -3.20
CA LEU A 95 -11.01 -7.85 -3.61
C LEU A 95 -11.53 -7.06 -2.42
N GLU A 96 -11.85 -7.71 -1.31
CA GLU A 96 -12.32 -7.04 -0.09
C GLU A 96 -11.30 -6.04 0.45
N SER A 97 -10.03 -6.42 0.51
CA SER A 97 -8.98 -5.56 1.04
C SER A 97 -8.59 -4.42 0.10
N ASN A 98 -8.69 -4.61 -1.23
CA ASN A 98 -8.22 -3.63 -2.19
C ASN A 98 -9.34 -2.73 -2.74
N LEU A 99 -10.57 -3.24 -2.85
CA LEU A 99 -11.71 -2.45 -3.30
C LEU A 99 -12.60 -2.03 -2.12
N ILE A 100 -13.16 -2.98 -1.35
CA ILE A 100 -14.15 -2.66 -0.32
C ILE A 100 -13.55 -1.79 0.78
N ALA A 101 -12.33 -2.10 1.25
CA ALA A 101 -11.66 -1.25 2.24
C ALA A 101 -11.40 0.17 1.73
N THR A 102 -11.04 0.32 0.43
CA THR A 102 -10.85 1.62 -0.21
C THR A 102 -12.18 2.38 -0.29
N SER A 103 -13.25 1.72 -0.74
CA SER A 103 -14.56 2.36 -0.84
C SER A 103 -15.09 2.77 0.54
N ASN A 104 -14.95 1.92 1.56
CA ASN A 104 -15.36 2.27 2.92
C ASN A 104 -14.65 3.52 3.44
N LEU A 105 -13.33 3.66 3.19
CA LEU A 105 -12.60 4.86 3.57
C LEU A 105 -13.16 6.08 2.85
N LEU A 106 -13.31 6.03 1.54
CA LEU A 106 -13.74 7.18 0.74
C LEU A 106 -15.17 7.63 1.06
N GLU A 107 -16.08 6.69 1.37
CA GLU A 107 -17.46 6.99 1.74
C GLU A 107 -17.60 7.52 3.18
N ASN A 108 -16.81 7.01 4.13
CA ASN A 108 -17.05 7.27 5.54
C ASN A 108 -16.07 8.26 6.18
N LEU A 109 -15.00 8.67 5.48
CA LEU A 109 -14.12 9.74 5.96
C LEU A 109 -14.82 11.09 5.81
N LYS A 110 -14.93 11.82 6.93
CA LYS A 110 -15.69 13.09 6.99
C LYS A 110 -14.92 14.25 6.35
N LYS A 111 -13.70 14.51 6.79
CA LYS A 111 -12.89 15.67 6.35
C LYS A 111 -11.43 15.27 6.20
N TYR A 112 -10.81 15.73 5.13
CA TYR A 112 -9.37 15.65 4.89
C TYR A 112 -8.98 16.68 3.83
N LYS A 113 -7.71 17.07 3.82
CA LYS A 113 -7.14 18.00 2.83
C LYS A 113 -6.56 17.26 1.62
N GLN A 114 -6.07 16.03 1.83
CA GLN A 114 -5.50 15.22 0.76
C GLN A 114 -5.64 13.74 1.09
N PHE A 115 -6.06 12.96 0.10
CA PHE A 115 -6.04 11.50 0.12
C PHE A 115 -5.08 10.99 -0.97
N ILE A 116 -4.10 10.18 -0.59
CA ILE A 116 -3.15 9.59 -1.50
C ILE A 116 -3.44 8.09 -1.56
N TYR A 117 -3.98 7.65 -2.70
CA TYR A 117 -4.23 6.24 -2.98
C TYR A 117 -2.96 5.61 -3.57
N ILE A 118 -2.43 4.59 -2.90
CA ILE A 118 -1.31 3.82 -3.45
C ILE A 118 -1.87 2.67 -4.26
N SER A 119 -1.86 2.81 -5.57
CA SER A 119 -2.18 1.78 -6.56
C SER A 119 -0.95 0.88 -6.79
N THR A 120 -0.72 0.42 -8.01
CA THR A 120 0.41 -0.44 -8.39
C THR A 120 0.67 -0.37 -9.89
N SER A 121 1.91 -0.57 -10.32
CA SER A 121 2.23 -0.77 -11.74
C SER A 121 1.62 -2.06 -12.32
N GLU A 122 1.24 -3.03 -11.48
CA GLU A 122 0.58 -4.27 -11.92
C GLU A 122 -0.79 -4.03 -12.61
N VAL A 123 -1.37 -2.82 -12.45
CA VAL A 123 -2.60 -2.44 -13.18
C VAL A 123 -2.37 -2.37 -14.69
N TYR A 124 -1.14 -2.12 -15.14
CA TYR A 124 -0.82 -2.07 -16.56
C TYR A 124 -0.79 -3.45 -17.22
N GLY A 125 -0.58 -4.52 -16.44
CA GLY A 125 -0.47 -5.88 -16.96
C GLY A 125 0.62 -6.06 -18.01
N HIS A 126 0.39 -6.97 -18.94
CA HIS A 126 1.32 -7.19 -20.05
C HIS A 126 1.03 -6.22 -21.20
N GLN A 127 1.97 -5.33 -21.47
CA GLN A 127 1.95 -4.45 -22.64
C GLN A 127 2.74 -5.08 -23.79
N LYS A 128 2.21 -5.03 -25.01
CA LYS A 128 2.92 -5.51 -26.21
C LYS A 128 4.01 -4.53 -26.62
N GLY A 129 5.20 -5.06 -26.91
CA GLY A 129 6.39 -4.28 -27.33
C GLY A 129 7.14 -3.66 -26.13
N SER A 130 8.31 -3.09 -26.39
CA SER A 130 9.11 -2.36 -25.39
C SER A 130 8.58 -0.94 -25.23
N LYS A 131 7.54 -0.77 -24.41
CA LYS A 131 6.98 0.55 -24.14
C LYS A 131 7.46 1.04 -22.79
N ILE A 132 7.85 2.30 -22.73
CA ILE A 132 7.98 3.02 -21.47
C ILE A 132 6.56 3.19 -20.92
N PHE A 133 6.34 2.76 -19.68
CA PHE A 133 5.04 2.90 -19.03
C PHE A 133 4.79 4.37 -18.66
N SER A 134 3.59 4.81 -18.93
CA SER A 134 3.09 6.13 -18.53
C SER A 134 1.64 6.01 -18.04
N GLU A 135 1.17 7.04 -17.36
CA GLU A 135 -0.19 7.08 -16.82
C GLU A 135 -1.27 7.02 -17.91
N ASN A 136 -0.92 7.35 -19.16
CA ASN A 136 -1.84 7.31 -20.31
C ASN A 136 -2.02 5.89 -20.88
N LEU A 137 -1.19 4.92 -20.48
CA LEU A 137 -1.39 3.54 -20.89
C LEU A 137 -2.69 2.98 -20.34
N GLN A 138 -3.43 2.29 -21.21
CA GLN A 138 -4.66 1.63 -20.80
C GLN A 138 -4.33 0.49 -19.83
N PRO A 139 -4.94 0.45 -18.64
CA PRO A 139 -4.75 -0.64 -17.70
C PRO A 139 -5.31 -1.97 -18.23
N HIS A 140 -4.57 -3.05 -18.00
CA HIS A 140 -4.92 -4.43 -18.32
C HIS A 140 -4.57 -5.35 -17.15
N PRO A 141 -5.25 -5.24 -15.98
CA PRO A 141 -4.94 -6.05 -14.81
C PRO A 141 -5.13 -7.54 -15.10
N ILE A 142 -4.17 -8.37 -14.67
CA ILE A 142 -4.09 -9.80 -15.01
C ILE A 142 -4.13 -10.73 -13.79
N SER A 143 -4.32 -10.20 -12.60
CA SER A 143 -4.45 -10.98 -11.36
C SER A 143 -5.59 -10.43 -10.51
N PRO A 144 -6.20 -11.23 -9.61
CA PRO A 144 -7.20 -10.72 -8.66
C PRO A 144 -6.68 -9.55 -7.82
N TYR A 145 -5.38 -9.56 -7.45
CA TYR A 145 -4.71 -8.43 -6.80
C TYR A 145 -4.79 -7.16 -7.64
N SER A 146 -4.31 -7.21 -8.89
CA SER A 146 -4.29 -6.03 -9.75
C SER A 146 -5.69 -5.57 -10.17
N VAL A 147 -6.65 -6.49 -10.32
CA VAL A 147 -8.07 -6.17 -10.52
C VAL A 147 -8.61 -5.42 -9.31
N GLY A 148 -8.41 -5.92 -8.09
CA GLY A 148 -8.85 -5.26 -6.87
C GLY A 148 -8.22 -3.87 -6.69
N LYS A 149 -6.90 -3.73 -6.95
CA LYS A 149 -6.21 -2.44 -6.89
C LYS A 149 -6.74 -1.45 -7.92
N TYR A 150 -6.94 -1.90 -9.16
CA TYR A 150 -7.49 -1.03 -10.21
C TYR A 150 -8.95 -0.66 -9.95
N SER A 151 -9.76 -1.55 -9.42
CA SER A 151 -11.14 -1.26 -9.01
C SER A 151 -11.19 -0.17 -7.91
N GLY A 152 -10.31 -0.27 -6.90
CA GLY A 152 -10.15 0.77 -5.88
C GLY A 152 -9.69 2.10 -6.48
N GLU A 153 -8.80 2.07 -7.48
CA GLU A 153 -8.37 3.26 -8.22
C GLU A 153 -9.52 3.91 -8.99
N LEU A 154 -10.33 3.13 -9.70
CA LEU A 154 -11.52 3.62 -10.41
C LEU A 154 -12.53 4.26 -9.44
N TYR A 155 -12.70 3.66 -8.27
CA TYR A 155 -13.57 4.22 -7.22
C TYR A 155 -13.02 5.57 -6.71
N ALA A 156 -11.71 5.66 -6.46
CA ALA A 156 -11.06 6.91 -6.10
C ALA A 156 -11.18 7.98 -7.20
N GLN A 157 -11.05 7.60 -8.47
CA GLN A 157 -11.24 8.50 -9.61
C GLN A 157 -12.67 9.01 -9.70
N MET A 158 -13.67 8.17 -9.42
CA MET A 158 -15.07 8.57 -9.36
C MET A 158 -15.26 9.67 -8.29
N HIS A 159 -14.76 9.46 -7.08
CA HIS A 159 -14.80 10.47 -6.01
C HIS A 159 -14.09 11.77 -6.40
N MET A 160 -12.94 11.67 -7.07
CA MET A 160 -12.19 12.83 -7.54
C MET A 160 -12.99 13.66 -8.56
N ARG A 161 -13.64 12.99 -9.52
CA ARG A 161 -14.36 13.65 -10.62
C ARG A 161 -15.74 14.20 -10.20
N HIS A 162 -16.55 13.37 -9.56
CA HIS A 162 -17.94 13.68 -9.25
C HIS A 162 -18.12 14.36 -7.89
N MET A 163 -17.36 13.92 -6.87
CA MET A 163 -17.45 14.44 -5.52
C MET A 163 -16.43 15.57 -5.25
N LYS A 164 -15.58 15.90 -6.24
CA LYS A 164 -14.51 16.92 -6.14
C LYS A 164 -13.58 16.71 -4.93
N LYS A 165 -13.36 15.45 -4.55
CA LYS A 165 -12.48 15.10 -3.43
C LYS A 165 -11.01 15.29 -3.81
N PRO A 166 -10.15 15.79 -2.89
CA PRO A 166 -8.73 16.04 -3.14
C PRO A 166 -7.93 14.74 -3.08
N ILE A 167 -7.99 13.93 -4.14
CA ILE A 167 -7.35 12.61 -4.22
C ILE A 167 -6.18 12.66 -5.20
N LYS A 168 -5.09 11.98 -4.87
CA LYS A 168 -3.98 11.65 -5.76
C LYS A 168 -3.82 10.14 -5.83
N ILE A 169 -3.45 9.64 -6.99
CA ILE A 169 -3.24 8.21 -7.23
C ILE A 169 -1.80 8.00 -7.66
N LEU A 170 -1.10 7.08 -6.98
CA LEU A 170 0.28 6.71 -7.28
C LEU A 170 0.32 5.25 -7.70
N ARG A 171 1.04 4.94 -8.76
CA ARG A 171 1.28 3.58 -9.27
C ARG A 171 2.76 3.22 -9.13
N PRO A 172 3.23 2.89 -7.90
CA PRO A 172 4.62 2.53 -7.72
C PRO A 172 4.95 1.25 -8.49
N PHE A 173 6.19 1.18 -8.98
CA PHE A 173 6.81 -0.05 -9.46
C PHE A 173 7.32 -0.89 -8.28
N ASN A 174 8.15 -1.92 -8.53
CA ASN A 174 8.61 -2.77 -7.46
C ASN A 174 9.50 -1.99 -6.50
N VAL A 175 9.09 -1.88 -5.26
CA VAL A 175 9.87 -1.23 -4.21
C VAL A 175 10.69 -2.28 -3.48
N PHE A 176 11.96 -2.00 -3.20
CA PHE A 176 12.84 -2.86 -2.42
C PHE A 176 13.61 -2.04 -1.37
N GLY A 177 14.12 -2.72 -0.35
CA GLY A 177 14.92 -2.09 0.69
C GLY A 177 14.83 -2.84 2.02
N GLU A 178 15.36 -2.21 3.06
CA GLU A 178 15.44 -2.78 4.40
C GLU A 178 14.07 -3.15 4.94
N THR A 179 14.01 -4.22 5.70
CA THR A 179 12.79 -4.76 6.31
C THR A 179 11.74 -5.31 5.33
N GLN A 180 12.05 -5.39 4.02
CA GLN A 180 11.19 -6.08 3.07
C GLN A 180 11.13 -7.58 3.43
N SER A 181 10.00 -8.22 3.14
CA SER A 181 9.84 -9.66 3.36
C SER A 181 10.85 -10.46 2.53
N ASN A 182 11.48 -11.47 3.14
CA ASN A 182 12.39 -12.41 2.47
C ASN A 182 11.70 -13.29 1.40
N LYS A 183 10.38 -13.21 1.26
CA LYS A 183 9.62 -13.80 0.14
C LYS A 183 9.70 -12.98 -1.15
N ALA A 184 10.19 -11.74 -1.07
CA ALA A 184 10.40 -10.90 -2.25
C ALA A 184 11.73 -11.23 -2.91
N VAL A 185 11.81 -11.08 -4.25
CA VAL A 185 12.93 -11.57 -5.05
C VAL A 185 14.30 -11.03 -4.63
N ILE A 186 14.40 -9.72 -4.33
CA ILE A 186 15.69 -9.12 -3.96
C ILE A 186 16.16 -9.60 -2.58
N PRO A 187 15.37 -9.51 -1.49
CA PRO A 187 15.76 -10.08 -0.20
C PRO A 187 16.03 -11.58 -0.26
N GLU A 188 15.22 -12.37 -0.96
CA GLU A 188 15.43 -13.81 -1.13
C GLU A 188 16.80 -14.11 -1.76
N LEU A 189 17.18 -13.38 -2.81
CA LEU A 189 18.48 -13.54 -3.47
C LEU A 189 19.62 -13.17 -2.53
N ILE A 190 19.51 -12.04 -1.83
CA ILE A 190 20.54 -11.58 -0.88
C ILE A 190 20.75 -12.62 0.21
N GLU A 191 19.67 -13.12 0.84
CA GLU A 191 19.74 -14.14 1.90
C GLU A 191 20.45 -15.41 1.40
N LYS A 192 20.02 -15.93 0.24
CA LYS A 192 20.63 -17.13 -0.35
C LYS A 192 22.11 -16.95 -0.71
N PHE A 193 22.50 -15.76 -1.19
CA PHE A 193 23.91 -15.47 -1.47
C PHE A 193 24.75 -15.39 -0.20
N ILE A 194 24.24 -14.78 0.86
CA ILE A 194 24.94 -14.72 2.15
C ILE A 194 25.12 -16.11 2.72
N ASP A 195 24.11 -16.97 2.61
CA ASP A 195 24.12 -18.34 3.13
C ASP A 195 24.80 -19.35 2.21
N ASN A 196 25.42 -18.92 1.11
CA ASN A 196 26.03 -19.76 0.09
C ASN A 196 25.08 -20.85 -0.46
N GLN A 197 23.80 -20.56 -0.54
CA GLN A 197 22.78 -21.48 -1.06
C GLN A 197 22.67 -21.40 -2.59
N THR A 198 22.24 -22.52 -3.20
CA THR A 198 21.95 -22.54 -4.63
C THR A 198 20.72 -21.71 -4.95
N VAL A 199 20.89 -20.73 -5.82
CA VAL A 199 19.80 -19.89 -6.31
C VAL A 199 19.21 -20.48 -7.59
N ARG A 200 17.93 -20.78 -7.59
CA ARG A 200 17.18 -21.18 -8.79
C ARG A 200 16.39 -20.00 -9.32
N ILE A 201 16.71 -19.58 -10.52
CA ILE A 201 16.02 -18.49 -11.22
C ILE A 201 15.36 -19.00 -12.50
N THR A 202 14.39 -18.28 -13.01
CA THR A 202 13.84 -18.48 -14.36
C THR A 202 14.87 -18.07 -15.41
N LYS A 203 14.51 -18.16 -16.71
CA LYS A 203 15.43 -17.78 -17.81
C LYS A 203 15.94 -16.33 -17.76
N GLY A 204 15.47 -15.51 -16.82
CA GLY A 204 15.94 -14.13 -16.65
C GLY A 204 15.50 -13.16 -17.75
N MET A 205 14.51 -13.53 -18.55
CA MET A 205 14.01 -12.70 -19.67
C MET A 205 13.04 -11.60 -19.25
N GLN A 206 12.62 -11.60 -17.96
CA GLN A 206 11.70 -10.61 -17.44
C GLN A 206 12.43 -9.30 -17.16
N THR A 207 11.94 -8.22 -17.72
CA THR A 207 12.35 -6.87 -17.33
C THR A 207 11.46 -6.37 -16.22
N ARG A 208 12.04 -5.80 -15.17
CA ARG A 208 11.34 -5.20 -14.03
C ARG A 208 12.04 -3.91 -13.62
N GLU A 209 11.26 -2.92 -13.25
CA GLU A 209 11.76 -1.71 -12.64
C GLU A 209 11.73 -1.86 -11.11
N PHE A 210 12.80 -1.47 -10.46
CA PHE A 210 12.95 -1.51 -9.01
C PHE A 210 13.30 -0.13 -8.47
N ASN A 211 12.56 0.30 -7.46
CA ASN A 211 12.76 1.56 -6.78
C ASN A 211 13.22 1.28 -5.35
N TYR A 212 14.31 1.91 -4.93
CA TYR A 212 14.75 1.84 -3.55
C TYR A 212 13.78 2.62 -2.64
N ILE A 213 13.60 2.15 -1.41
CA ILE A 213 12.54 2.61 -0.51
C ILE A 213 12.69 4.05 0.00
N ASP A 214 13.88 4.66 -0.01
CA ASP A 214 14.16 6.01 0.52
C ASP A 214 13.73 7.17 -0.39
#